data_48752a1694b09435e2ffbe3f220c9161
#
_entry.id   48752a1694b09435e2ffbe3f220c9161
#
_cell.length_a   1.000
_cell.length_b   1.000
_cell.length_c   1.000
_cell.angle_alpha   90.00
_cell.angle_beta   90.00
_cell.angle_gamma   90.00
#
_symmetry.space_group_name_H-M   'P 1'
#
loop_
_entity.id
_entity.type
_entity.pdbx_description
1 polymer ?
#
loop_
_entity_poly.entity_id
_entity_poly.type
_entity_poly.pdbx_seq_one_letter_code
_entity_poly.pdbx_strand_id
1 'polypeptide(L)'
;MYAPTERTTASRARERMSYDRGAAHAILDEAYHCALGFTVDGEPRVLPTLHVRVGDTLYLHGSTGSRPLLAARSGGGLPVCVTVTLLDGLVYARSQFHHSANYRSVVAHGVARLVTDEADKRSALAALVDKLGAGRSAGSRPPTRRELAETAVLALPLAEVSVKARSGGVADDEADLSLPHWAGVLPLRLTPGLPEPAAGVAVPVPAYLRTAGSPWFTPAPMRGDRVMLEPLDMSHVDDLFAATRDPEVWTHLLHAQPADRAGMAAIVAEALAAQHRGERVAWVQRSAATGEVLGSTAYYDVNPGHGGVAIGYTFLARPAWGTGVNVEAKLLLLTRAFETLGAERVVWHTDVRNLRSRRAIERLGATREALLRHHRLRPDGSWRDTVQYAMIREDWPAASAALRARLGKG
;
A
#
# COMPACT_ATOMS: atom_id res chain seq x y z
N MET A 1 -3.31 -18.97 -15.83
CA MET A 1 -4.74 -18.65 -15.99
C MET A 1 -5.60 -19.82 -15.53
N TYR A 2 -6.82 -19.57 -15.02
CA TYR A 2 -7.82 -20.60 -14.77
C TYR A 2 -8.53 -20.97 -16.08
N ALA A 3 -9.03 -22.20 -16.20
CA ALA A 3 -9.85 -22.59 -17.35
C ALA A 3 -11.29 -22.10 -17.15
N PRO A 4 -11.93 -21.46 -18.14
CA PRO A 4 -13.35 -21.14 -18.09
C PRO A 4 -14.19 -22.44 -18.01
N THR A 5 -15.23 -22.41 -17.17
CA THR A 5 -16.22 -23.48 -17.06
C THR A 5 -17.62 -22.93 -17.29
N GLU A 6 -18.63 -23.77 -17.40
CA GLU A 6 -20.02 -23.34 -17.53
C GLU A 6 -20.42 -22.40 -16.36
N ARG A 7 -20.00 -22.72 -15.13
CA ARG A 7 -20.31 -21.93 -13.93
C ARG A 7 -19.56 -20.61 -13.84
N THR A 8 -18.38 -20.50 -14.45
CA THR A 8 -17.54 -19.30 -14.40
C THR A 8 -17.67 -18.41 -15.62
N THR A 9 -18.41 -18.85 -16.65
CA THR A 9 -18.62 -18.08 -17.89
C THR A 9 -19.84 -17.17 -17.75
N ALA A 10 -19.63 -15.85 -17.84
CA ALA A 10 -20.72 -14.89 -17.78
C ALA A 10 -21.52 -14.85 -19.09
N SER A 11 -22.85 -14.74 -18.99
CA SER A 11 -23.75 -14.53 -20.13
C SER A 11 -23.77 -13.07 -20.62
N ARG A 12 -23.52 -12.10 -19.72
CA ARG A 12 -23.52 -10.64 -19.98
C ARG A 12 -22.23 -9.98 -19.48
N ALA A 13 -21.85 -8.88 -20.13
CA ALA A 13 -20.65 -8.09 -19.77
C ALA A 13 -19.38 -8.97 -19.74
N ARG A 14 -19.18 -9.78 -20.77
CA ARG A 14 -18.04 -10.72 -20.90
C ARG A 14 -16.70 -10.00 -20.93
N GLU A 15 -16.65 -8.79 -21.41
CA GLU A 15 -15.48 -7.91 -21.44
C GLU A 15 -14.93 -7.57 -20.04
N ARG A 16 -15.76 -7.73 -19.00
CA ARG A 16 -15.37 -7.51 -17.60
C ARG A 16 -14.82 -8.75 -16.92
N MET A 17 -14.85 -9.90 -17.61
CA MET A 17 -14.39 -11.17 -17.06
C MET A 17 -12.91 -11.37 -17.31
N SER A 18 -12.25 -11.97 -16.34
CA SER A 18 -10.86 -12.44 -16.43
C SER A 18 -10.71 -13.77 -15.70
N TYR A 19 -9.78 -14.57 -16.17
CA TYR A 19 -9.39 -15.84 -15.57
C TYR A 19 -7.92 -15.81 -15.15
N ASP A 20 -7.34 -14.62 -15.03
CA ASP A 20 -5.97 -14.44 -14.60
C ASP A 20 -5.80 -14.81 -13.13
N ARG A 21 -4.82 -15.67 -12.83
CA ARG A 21 -4.53 -16.11 -11.46
C ARG A 21 -4.02 -14.99 -10.59
N GLY A 22 -3.14 -14.15 -11.14
CA GLY A 22 -2.55 -13.05 -10.41
C GLY A 22 -3.61 -12.05 -9.95
N ALA A 23 -4.54 -11.70 -10.86
CA ALA A 23 -5.67 -10.83 -10.54
C ALA A 23 -6.58 -11.43 -9.46
N ALA A 24 -6.90 -12.72 -9.56
CA ALA A 24 -7.71 -13.41 -8.54
C ALA A 24 -7.00 -13.44 -7.18
N HIS A 25 -5.72 -13.79 -7.16
CA HIS A 25 -4.92 -13.84 -5.95
C HIS A 25 -4.81 -12.45 -5.28
N ALA A 26 -4.57 -11.39 -6.05
CA ALA A 26 -4.50 -10.03 -5.53
C ALA A 26 -5.78 -9.61 -4.82
N ILE A 27 -6.96 -9.90 -5.39
CA ILE A 27 -8.26 -9.59 -4.78
C ILE A 27 -8.48 -10.41 -3.51
N LEU A 28 -8.18 -11.72 -3.53
CA LEU A 28 -8.31 -12.60 -2.37
C LEU A 28 -7.36 -12.19 -1.24
N ASP A 29 -6.16 -11.72 -1.56
CA ASP A 29 -5.16 -11.29 -0.57
C ASP A 29 -5.50 -9.93 0.04
N GLU A 30 -6.07 -9.01 -0.74
CA GLU A 30 -6.48 -7.68 -0.28
C GLU A 30 -7.70 -7.73 0.64
N ALA A 31 -8.69 -8.56 0.32
CA ALA A 31 -9.94 -8.64 1.08
C ALA A 31 -9.79 -9.45 2.37
N TYR A 32 -10.35 -8.98 3.47
CA TYR A 32 -10.36 -9.68 4.74
C TYR A 32 -11.47 -10.75 4.84
N HIS A 33 -12.61 -10.52 4.25
CA HIS A 33 -13.78 -11.40 4.36
C HIS A 33 -14.28 -11.84 2.99
N CYS A 34 -15.03 -12.94 3.01
CA CYS A 34 -15.75 -13.49 1.87
C CYS A 34 -17.17 -13.89 2.24
N ALA A 35 -18.01 -14.08 1.25
CA ALA A 35 -19.30 -14.74 1.39
C ALA A 35 -19.17 -16.21 0.97
N LEU A 36 -19.38 -17.13 1.92
CA LEU A 36 -19.38 -18.57 1.72
C LEU A 36 -20.80 -19.04 1.42
N GLY A 37 -21.10 -19.36 0.17
CA GLY A 37 -22.36 -19.95 -0.27
C GLY A 37 -22.28 -21.47 -0.26
N PHE A 38 -23.30 -22.16 0.29
CA PHE A 38 -23.43 -23.61 0.35
C PHE A 38 -24.89 -24.02 0.50
N THR A 39 -25.18 -25.30 0.34
CA THR A 39 -26.54 -25.85 0.49
C THR A 39 -26.57 -26.85 1.65
N VAL A 40 -27.60 -26.76 2.49
CA VAL A 40 -27.89 -27.72 3.55
C VAL A 40 -29.37 -28.07 3.46
N ASP A 41 -29.67 -29.36 3.45
CA ASP A 41 -31.02 -29.90 3.36
C ASP A 41 -31.84 -29.33 2.16
N GLY A 42 -31.13 -29.10 1.01
CA GLY A 42 -31.70 -28.51 -0.20
C GLY A 42 -31.86 -26.98 -0.17
N GLU A 43 -31.62 -26.35 0.96
CA GLU A 43 -31.73 -24.88 1.10
C GLU A 43 -30.41 -24.15 0.93
N PRO A 44 -30.35 -23.10 0.13
CA PRO A 44 -29.17 -22.26 -0.02
C PRO A 44 -28.89 -21.45 1.25
N ARG A 45 -27.63 -21.38 1.64
CA ARG A 45 -27.12 -20.59 2.76
C ARG A 45 -25.95 -19.75 2.31
N VAL A 46 -25.80 -18.54 2.88
CA VAL A 46 -24.66 -17.69 2.72
C VAL A 46 -24.14 -17.25 4.08
N LEU A 47 -22.85 -17.42 4.32
CA LEU A 47 -22.19 -17.06 5.56
C LEU A 47 -21.02 -16.12 5.29
N PRO A 48 -21.05 -14.87 5.76
CA PRO A 48 -19.86 -14.02 5.79
C PRO A 48 -18.82 -14.58 6.76
N THR A 49 -17.57 -14.72 6.29
CA THR A 49 -16.49 -15.24 7.13
C THR A 49 -15.13 -14.68 6.70
N LEU A 50 -14.13 -14.79 7.57
CA LEU A 50 -12.74 -14.50 7.21
C LEU A 50 -12.17 -15.64 6.36
N HIS A 51 -11.22 -15.30 5.49
CA HIS A 51 -10.51 -16.27 4.67
C HIS A 51 -9.02 -15.92 4.56
N VAL A 52 -8.22 -16.90 4.21
CA VAL A 52 -6.83 -16.68 3.79
C VAL A 52 -6.52 -17.58 2.59
N ARG A 53 -5.75 -17.06 1.65
CA ARG A 53 -5.18 -17.84 0.56
C ARG A 53 -3.73 -18.21 0.89
N VAL A 54 -3.39 -19.47 0.72
CA VAL A 54 -2.01 -19.94 0.78
C VAL A 54 -1.77 -20.78 -0.47
N GLY A 55 -0.86 -20.35 -1.32
CA GLY A 55 -0.68 -20.97 -2.65
C GLY A 55 -1.97 -20.90 -3.49
N ASP A 56 -2.40 -22.03 -4.02
CA ASP A 56 -3.66 -22.19 -4.79
C ASP A 56 -4.81 -22.75 -3.92
N THR A 57 -4.79 -22.51 -2.62
CA THR A 57 -5.83 -22.99 -1.69
C THR A 57 -6.37 -21.84 -0.86
N LEU A 58 -7.70 -21.75 -0.78
CA LEU A 58 -8.41 -20.84 0.10
C LEU A 58 -8.82 -21.57 1.38
N TYR A 59 -8.44 -21.03 2.52
CA TYR A 59 -8.78 -21.58 3.83
C TYR A 59 -9.85 -20.72 4.51
N LEU A 60 -10.81 -21.42 5.11
CA LEU A 60 -11.91 -20.87 5.88
C LEU A 60 -11.94 -21.55 7.24
N HIS A 61 -12.33 -20.85 8.29
CA HIS A 61 -12.41 -21.44 9.63
C HIS A 61 -13.76 -21.20 10.30
N GLY A 62 -14.04 -22.00 11.29
CA GLY A 62 -15.24 -21.85 12.12
C GLY A 62 -15.29 -22.85 13.28
N SER A 63 -16.34 -22.76 14.08
CA SER A 63 -16.58 -23.74 15.14
C SER A 63 -16.89 -25.12 14.55
N THR A 64 -16.34 -26.17 15.15
CA THR A 64 -16.62 -27.57 14.76
C THR A 64 -18.10 -27.94 14.79
N GLY A 65 -18.93 -27.21 15.55
CA GLY A 65 -20.38 -27.36 15.59
C GLY A 65 -21.16 -26.53 14.58
N SER A 66 -20.49 -25.71 13.75
CA SER A 66 -21.18 -24.92 12.73
C SER A 66 -21.71 -25.78 11.59
N ARG A 67 -22.87 -25.43 11.03
CA ARG A 67 -23.55 -26.20 9.97
C ARG A 67 -22.68 -26.53 8.76
N PRO A 68 -21.91 -25.57 8.15
CA PRO A 68 -21.07 -25.88 6.99
C PRO A 68 -19.96 -26.87 7.35
N LEU A 69 -19.41 -26.80 8.57
CA LEU A 69 -18.33 -27.68 9.00
C LEU A 69 -18.85 -29.08 9.39
N LEU A 70 -20.07 -29.17 9.92
CA LEU A 70 -20.77 -30.47 10.10
C LEU A 70 -21.07 -31.12 8.75
N ALA A 71 -21.60 -30.37 7.79
CA ALA A 71 -21.89 -30.85 6.44
C ALA A 71 -20.63 -31.33 5.71
N ALA A 72 -19.49 -30.68 5.90
CA ALA A 72 -18.21 -31.08 5.31
C ALA A 72 -17.64 -32.40 5.89
N ARG A 73 -18.14 -32.88 7.03
CA ARG A 73 -17.72 -34.15 7.64
C ARG A 73 -18.27 -35.38 6.91
N SER A 74 -19.38 -35.24 6.19
CA SER A 74 -19.92 -36.34 5.37
C SER A 74 -19.05 -36.60 4.18
N GLY A 75 -18.08 -37.50 4.26
CA GLY A 75 -17.15 -38.13 3.28
C GLY A 75 -16.82 -37.51 1.93
N GLY A 76 -17.70 -36.69 1.33
CA GLY A 76 -17.51 -36.06 0.03
C GLY A 76 -16.98 -34.61 0.07
N GLY A 77 -16.94 -33.97 1.23
CA GLY A 77 -16.69 -32.54 1.37
C GLY A 77 -17.97 -31.71 1.15
N LEU A 78 -17.85 -30.39 1.20
CA LEU A 78 -18.95 -29.44 1.05
C LEU A 78 -18.84 -28.72 -0.30
N PRO A 79 -19.78 -28.89 -1.22
CA PRO A 79 -19.87 -28.05 -2.42
C PRO A 79 -20.12 -26.59 -2.01
N VAL A 80 -19.29 -25.68 -2.50
CA VAL A 80 -19.34 -24.27 -2.12
C VAL A 80 -19.16 -23.33 -3.30
N CYS A 81 -19.69 -22.12 -3.13
CA CYS A 81 -19.36 -20.95 -3.92
C CYS A 81 -18.83 -19.86 -2.96
N VAL A 82 -17.59 -19.46 -3.14
CA VAL A 82 -16.99 -18.37 -2.36
C VAL A 82 -16.92 -17.11 -3.20
N THR A 83 -17.43 -16.00 -2.69
CA THR A 83 -17.38 -14.70 -3.37
C THR A 83 -16.65 -13.68 -2.50
N VAL A 84 -15.73 -12.95 -3.13
CA VAL A 84 -15.07 -11.77 -2.58
C VAL A 84 -15.38 -10.59 -3.49
N THR A 85 -15.73 -9.43 -2.91
CA THR A 85 -15.97 -8.21 -3.67
C THR A 85 -15.34 -7.03 -2.96
N LEU A 86 -14.55 -6.25 -3.70
CA LEU A 86 -14.01 -4.95 -3.32
C LEU A 86 -14.74 -3.87 -4.12
N LEU A 87 -15.35 -2.92 -3.42
CA LEU A 87 -16.03 -1.78 -4.03
C LEU A 87 -15.04 -0.61 -4.12
N ASP A 88 -14.66 -0.25 -5.35
CA ASP A 88 -13.62 0.75 -5.61
C ASP A 88 -14.19 2.14 -5.92
N GLY A 89 -15.50 2.27 -6.21
CA GLY A 89 -16.13 3.56 -6.45
C GLY A 89 -17.58 3.48 -6.91
N LEU A 90 -18.26 4.60 -6.78
CA LEU A 90 -19.62 4.80 -7.30
C LEU A 90 -19.55 5.68 -8.56
N VAL A 91 -20.28 5.28 -9.59
CA VAL A 91 -20.31 5.98 -10.89
C VAL A 91 -21.66 6.66 -11.05
N TYR A 92 -21.65 7.96 -11.04
CA TYR A 92 -22.81 8.79 -11.22
C TYR A 92 -22.89 9.24 -12.67
N ALA A 93 -23.98 8.94 -13.32
CA ALA A 93 -24.26 9.31 -14.71
C ALA A 93 -25.31 10.43 -14.77
N ARG A 94 -25.48 11.04 -15.93
CA ARG A 94 -26.53 12.02 -16.15
C ARG A 94 -27.92 11.38 -16.22
N SER A 95 -27.96 10.14 -16.72
CA SER A 95 -29.18 9.33 -16.78
C SER A 95 -29.21 8.34 -15.61
N GLN A 96 -30.38 8.11 -15.01
CA GLN A 96 -30.56 7.12 -13.95
C GLN A 96 -30.18 5.71 -14.39
N PHE A 97 -30.34 5.40 -15.66
CA PHE A 97 -30.05 4.09 -16.24
C PHE A 97 -28.54 3.77 -16.27
N HIS A 98 -27.69 4.77 -16.41
CA HIS A 98 -26.23 4.59 -16.56
C HIS A 98 -25.42 4.68 -15.24
N HIS A 99 -26.10 4.87 -14.09
CA HIS A 99 -25.43 4.76 -12.80
C HIS A 99 -24.82 3.37 -12.62
N SER A 100 -23.64 3.29 -12.03
CA SER A 100 -22.89 2.03 -11.90
C SER A 100 -21.94 2.07 -10.70
N ALA A 101 -21.14 1.02 -10.53
CA ALA A 101 -20.07 0.96 -9.55
C ALA A 101 -18.79 0.42 -10.20
N ASN A 102 -17.64 0.90 -9.74
CA ASN A 102 -16.34 0.30 -10.00
C ASN A 102 -16.05 -0.71 -8.88
N TYR A 103 -15.65 -1.91 -9.27
CA TYR A 103 -15.44 -3.02 -8.34
C TYR A 103 -14.47 -4.05 -8.92
N ARG A 104 -13.90 -4.84 -8.03
CA ARG A 104 -13.15 -6.05 -8.34
C ARG A 104 -13.75 -7.20 -7.54
N SER A 105 -14.06 -8.31 -8.18
CA SER A 105 -14.65 -9.47 -7.52
C SER A 105 -14.05 -10.78 -8.00
N VAL A 106 -14.00 -11.76 -7.10
CA VAL A 106 -13.62 -13.15 -7.37
C VAL A 106 -14.78 -14.04 -6.97
N VAL A 107 -15.09 -15.00 -7.84
CA VAL A 107 -15.99 -16.11 -7.53
C VAL A 107 -15.21 -17.41 -7.72
N ALA A 108 -15.16 -18.23 -6.67
CA ALA A 108 -14.51 -19.54 -6.67
C ALA A 108 -15.53 -20.63 -6.35
N HIS A 109 -15.62 -21.61 -7.22
CA HIS A 109 -16.47 -22.81 -7.04
C HIS A 109 -15.62 -24.03 -6.73
N GLY A 110 -16.13 -24.95 -5.95
CA GLY A 110 -15.46 -26.22 -5.68
C GLY A 110 -16.06 -26.98 -4.53
N VAL A 111 -15.35 -28.03 -4.14
CA VAL A 111 -15.69 -28.84 -2.96
C VAL A 111 -14.66 -28.52 -1.87
N ALA A 112 -15.11 -27.84 -0.83
CA ALA A 112 -14.30 -27.56 0.34
C ALA A 112 -14.21 -28.81 1.24
N ARG A 113 -13.00 -29.15 1.70
CA ARG A 113 -12.72 -30.31 2.54
C ARG A 113 -12.19 -29.90 3.89
N LEU A 114 -12.50 -30.68 4.93
CA LEU A 114 -11.91 -30.49 6.24
C LEU A 114 -10.42 -30.76 6.21
N VAL A 115 -9.65 -29.86 6.80
CA VAL A 115 -8.24 -30.08 7.11
C VAL A 115 -8.18 -30.95 8.37
N THR A 116 -7.77 -32.20 8.21
CA THR A 116 -7.70 -33.21 9.29
C THR A 116 -6.32 -33.32 9.93
N ASP A 117 -5.26 -33.04 9.17
CA ASP A 117 -3.91 -33.00 9.69
C ASP A 117 -3.72 -31.81 10.64
N GLU A 118 -3.14 -32.05 11.83
CA GLU A 118 -2.99 -31.01 12.85
C GLU A 118 -1.95 -29.96 12.45
N ALA A 119 -0.88 -30.34 11.75
CA ALA A 119 0.17 -29.40 11.33
C ALA A 119 -0.36 -28.47 10.24
N ASP A 120 -1.07 -29.01 9.25
CA ASP A 120 -1.72 -28.23 8.19
C ASP A 120 -2.77 -27.27 8.78
N LYS A 121 -3.54 -27.75 9.73
CA LYS A 121 -4.55 -26.95 10.42
C LYS A 121 -3.91 -25.78 11.19
N ARG A 122 -2.83 -26.03 11.92
CA ARG A 122 -2.07 -24.99 12.62
C ARG A 122 -1.50 -23.96 11.65
N SER A 123 -0.94 -24.41 10.52
CA SER A 123 -0.39 -23.55 9.49
C SER A 123 -1.46 -22.66 8.85
N ALA A 124 -2.64 -23.20 8.53
CA ALA A 124 -3.75 -22.43 7.98
C ALA A 124 -4.28 -21.39 8.98
N LEU A 125 -4.40 -21.76 10.28
CA LEU A 125 -4.82 -20.84 11.32
C LEU A 125 -3.79 -19.74 11.58
N ALA A 126 -2.49 -20.05 11.56
CA ALA A 126 -1.43 -19.05 11.65
C ALA A 126 -1.47 -18.06 10.46
N ALA A 127 -1.66 -18.57 9.25
CA ALA A 127 -1.82 -17.74 8.05
C ALA A 127 -3.06 -16.83 8.13
N LEU A 128 -4.18 -17.29 8.69
CA LEU A 128 -5.37 -16.46 8.95
C LEU A 128 -5.07 -15.31 9.92
N VAL A 129 -4.30 -15.59 10.98
CA VAL A 129 -3.88 -14.57 11.96
C VAL A 129 -2.91 -13.58 11.33
N ASP A 130 -1.96 -14.05 10.52
CA ASP A 130 -0.98 -13.21 9.83
C ASP A 130 -1.61 -12.35 8.73
N LYS A 131 -2.73 -12.77 8.15
CA LYS A 131 -3.51 -11.93 7.24
C LYS A 131 -4.10 -10.70 7.94
N LEU A 132 -4.43 -10.79 9.24
CA LEU A 132 -4.90 -9.64 10.03
C LEU A 132 -3.77 -8.67 10.40
N GLY A 133 -2.53 -9.13 10.33
CA GLY A 133 -1.34 -8.33 10.57
C GLY A 133 -0.08 -9.17 10.43
N ALA A 134 0.82 -8.79 9.52
CA ALA A 134 2.02 -9.55 9.20
C ALA A 134 2.87 -9.86 10.44
N GLY A 135 3.08 -11.15 10.74
CA GLY A 135 3.82 -11.62 11.92
C GLY A 135 2.99 -11.68 13.21
N ARG A 136 1.66 -11.46 13.15
CA ARG A 136 0.80 -11.51 14.32
C ARG A 136 0.73 -12.89 14.95
N SER A 137 0.82 -13.96 14.17
CA SER A 137 0.84 -15.34 14.67
C SER A 137 2.01 -15.59 15.61
N ALA A 138 3.20 -15.08 15.28
CA ALA A 138 4.38 -15.12 16.15
C ALA A 138 4.28 -14.19 17.36
N GLY A 139 3.55 -13.07 17.23
CA GLY A 139 3.32 -12.09 18.30
C GLY A 139 2.13 -12.43 19.21
N SER A 140 1.57 -13.63 19.12
CA SER A 140 0.46 -14.10 19.94
C SER A 140 0.67 -15.56 20.38
N ARG A 141 0.05 -15.94 21.50
CA ARG A 141 0.10 -17.31 22.00
C ARG A 141 -0.51 -18.28 20.98
N PRO A 142 0.16 -19.41 20.65
CA PRO A 142 -0.40 -20.43 19.78
C PRO A 142 -1.66 -21.08 20.39
N PRO A 143 -2.56 -21.64 19.56
CA PRO A 143 -3.77 -22.29 20.04
C PRO A 143 -3.43 -23.52 20.90
N THR A 144 -4.16 -23.69 22.00
CA THR A 144 -4.12 -24.88 22.82
C THR A 144 -4.75 -26.08 22.10
N ARG A 145 -4.55 -27.31 22.62
CA ARG A 145 -5.19 -28.52 22.08
C ARG A 145 -6.72 -28.41 22.10
N ARG A 146 -7.30 -27.83 23.15
CA ARG A 146 -8.74 -27.61 23.26
C ARG A 146 -9.26 -26.65 22.19
N GLU A 147 -8.62 -25.49 22.03
CA GLU A 147 -8.98 -24.49 21.02
C GLU A 147 -8.90 -25.07 19.60
N LEU A 148 -7.86 -25.89 19.32
CA LEU A 148 -7.77 -26.62 18.06
C LEU A 148 -8.90 -27.62 17.85
N ALA A 149 -9.29 -28.35 18.90
CA ALA A 149 -10.40 -29.30 18.83
C ALA A 149 -11.76 -28.62 18.60
N GLU A 150 -11.95 -27.42 19.12
CA GLU A 150 -13.15 -26.60 18.96
C GLU A 150 -13.20 -25.85 17.61
N THR A 151 -12.07 -25.71 16.91
CA THR A 151 -11.96 -25.03 15.63
C THR A 151 -11.89 -26.05 14.50
N ALA A 152 -12.60 -25.82 13.41
CA ALA A 152 -12.43 -26.56 12.15
C ALA A 152 -11.97 -25.62 11.03
N VAL A 153 -11.21 -26.18 10.09
CA VAL A 153 -10.69 -25.47 8.90
C VAL A 153 -11.14 -26.21 7.66
N LEU A 154 -11.68 -25.46 6.70
CA LEU A 154 -11.99 -25.93 5.34
C LEU A 154 -10.90 -25.46 4.38
N ALA A 155 -10.46 -26.34 3.50
CA ALA A 155 -9.58 -26.06 2.38
C ALA A 155 -10.37 -26.15 1.08
N LEU A 156 -10.40 -25.09 0.28
CA LEU A 156 -10.97 -25.03 -1.06
C LEU A 156 -9.84 -24.84 -2.07
N PRO A 157 -9.52 -25.86 -2.89
CA PRO A 157 -8.60 -25.68 -3.99
C PRO A 157 -9.14 -24.65 -5.00
N LEU A 158 -8.31 -23.69 -5.40
CA LEU A 158 -8.65 -22.66 -6.38
C LEU A 158 -8.44 -23.22 -7.80
N ALA A 159 -9.35 -24.07 -8.26
CA ALA A 159 -9.31 -24.66 -9.58
C ALA A 159 -10.32 -24.02 -10.55
N GLU A 160 -11.50 -23.69 -10.06
CA GLU A 160 -12.59 -23.11 -10.84
C GLU A 160 -12.91 -21.71 -10.32
N VAL A 161 -12.22 -20.71 -10.89
CA VAL A 161 -12.22 -19.33 -10.42
C VAL A 161 -12.44 -18.37 -11.58
N SER A 162 -13.25 -17.34 -11.35
CA SER A 162 -13.40 -16.21 -12.25
C SER A 162 -13.24 -14.89 -11.51
N VAL A 163 -12.72 -13.91 -12.22
CA VAL A 163 -12.62 -12.51 -11.80
C VAL A 163 -13.60 -11.70 -12.62
N LYS A 164 -14.32 -10.78 -11.98
CA LYS A 164 -15.11 -9.78 -12.68
C LYS A 164 -14.77 -8.41 -12.15
N ALA A 165 -14.35 -7.50 -13.02
CA ALA A 165 -13.94 -6.16 -12.64
C ALA A 165 -14.56 -5.10 -13.56
N ARG A 166 -14.82 -3.93 -13.00
CA ARG A 166 -15.12 -2.71 -13.72
C ARG A 166 -14.29 -1.60 -13.12
N SER A 167 -13.57 -0.90 -13.99
CA SER A 167 -12.88 0.35 -13.68
C SER A 167 -13.15 1.32 -14.83
N GLY A 168 -13.50 2.55 -14.52
CA GLY A 168 -13.73 3.53 -15.57
C GLY A 168 -14.72 4.61 -15.17
N GLY A 169 -14.87 5.55 -16.07
CA GLY A 169 -15.76 6.69 -15.91
C GLY A 169 -17.22 6.39 -16.21
N VAL A 170 -17.93 7.47 -16.44
CA VAL A 170 -19.35 7.49 -16.87
C VAL A 170 -19.43 7.06 -18.34
N ALA A 171 -20.47 6.32 -18.67
CA ALA A 171 -20.81 5.94 -20.03
C ALA A 171 -22.25 6.42 -20.33
N ASP A 172 -22.39 7.75 -20.44
CA ASP A 172 -23.68 8.36 -20.86
C ASP A 172 -23.89 8.19 -22.38
N ASP A 173 -25.12 8.11 -22.79
CA ASP A 173 -25.50 8.21 -24.20
C ASP A 173 -25.22 9.62 -24.73
N GLU A 174 -24.94 9.75 -26.02
CA GLU A 174 -24.63 11.04 -26.66
C GLU A 174 -25.74 12.10 -26.44
N ALA A 175 -26.98 11.69 -26.46
CA ALA A 175 -28.12 12.56 -26.20
C ALA A 175 -28.14 13.15 -24.78
N ASP A 176 -27.55 12.48 -23.82
CA ASP A 176 -27.55 12.90 -22.41
C ASP A 176 -26.38 13.84 -22.06
N LEU A 177 -25.34 13.93 -22.91
CA LEU A 177 -24.13 14.69 -22.62
C LEU A 177 -24.38 16.19 -22.38
N SER A 178 -25.45 16.75 -22.99
CA SER A 178 -25.83 18.15 -22.83
C SER A 178 -26.70 18.43 -21.59
N LEU A 179 -27.16 17.41 -20.88
CA LEU A 179 -28.02 17.58 -19.70
C LEU A 179 -27.25 18.26 -18.55
N PRO A 180 -27.92 19.19 -17.81
CA PRO A 180 -27.30 19.95 -16.73
C PRO A 180 -27.20 19.14 -15.41
N HIS A 181 -26.86 17.85 -15.51
CA HIS A 181 -26.67 16.98 -14.36
C HIS A 181 -25.20 16.68 -14.16
N TRP A 182 -24.76 16.71 -12.90
CA TRP A 182 -23.38 16.30 -12.57
C TRP A 182 -23.19 14.82 -12.87
N ALA A 183 -22.05 14.47 -13.47
CA ALA A 183 -21.64 13.09 -13.73
C ALA A 183 -20.16 12.89 -13.41
N GLY A 184 -19.80 11.74 -12.84
CA GLY A 184 -18.42 11.46 -12.43
C GLY A 184 -18.31 10.20 -11.60
N VAL A 185 -17.11 9.97 -11.03
CA VAL A 185 -16.83 8.84 -10.15
C VAL A 185 -16.51 9.36 -8.75
N LEU A 186 -17.16 8.78 -7.74
CA LEU A 186 -16.78 8.91 -6.34
C LEU A 186 -15.94 7.70 -5.95
N PRO A 187 -14.60 7.82 -5.83
CA PRO A 187 -13.76 6.71 -5.38
C PRO A 187 -14.08 6.31 -3.94
N LEU A 188 -14.12 5.01 -3.68
CA LEU A 188 -14.25 4.44 -2.35
C LEU A 188 -12.96 3.70 -1.97
N ARG A 189 -12.53 3.85 -0.72
CA ARG A 189 -11.36 3.17 -0.17
C ARG A 189 -11.64 2.70 1.24
N LEU A 190 -11.35 1.44 1.52
CA LEU A 190 -11.28 0.94 2.89
C LEU A 190 -9.95 1.37 3.49
N THR A 191 -9.99 2.22 4.49
CA THR A 191 -8.78 2.72 5.17
C THR A 191 -8.84 2.32 6.64
N PRO A 192 -7.84 1.59 7.18
CA PRO A 192 -7.77 1.30 8.60
C PRO A 192 -7.71 2.58 9.43
N GLY A 193 -8.35 2.58 10.59
CA GLY A 193 -8.20 3.63 11.60
C GLY A 193 -6.91 3.49 12.41
N LEU A 194 -6.70 4.41 13.35
CA LEU A 194 -5.64 4.27 14.35
C LEU A 194 -5.94 3.08 15.27
N PRO A 195 -4.93 2.26 15.64
CA PRO A 195 -5.13 1.17 16.59
C PRO A 195 -5.59 1.69 17.94
N GLU A 196 -6.65 1.10 18.47
CA GLU A 196 -7.20 1.39 19.79
C GLU A 196 -6.80 0.28 20.77
N PRO A 197 -5.88 0.53 21.73
CA PRO A 197 -5.50 -0.48 22.70
C PRO A 197 -6.69 -0.88 23.60
N ALA A 198 -6.81 -2.17 23.90
CA ALA A 198 -7.76 -2.62 24.90
C ALA A 198 -7.38 -2.11 26.32
N ALA A 199 -8.35 -1.95 27.19
CA ALA A 199 -8.13 -1.50 28.56
C ALA A 199 -7.09 -2.40 29.26
N GLY A 200 -6.11 -1.78 29.94
CA GLY A 200 -5.07 -2.48 30.69
C GLY A 200 -3.90 -3.04 29.85
N VAL A 201 -3.88 -2.84 28.54
CA VAL A 201 -2.75 -3.22 27.70
C VAL A 201 -1.62 -2.20 27.83
N ALA A 202 -0.49 -2.64 28.43
CA ALA A 202 0.73 -1.83 28.58
C ALA A 202 1.77 -2.09 27.49
N VAL A 203 1.55 -3.11 26.64
CA VAL A 203 2.46 -3.46 25.55
C VAL A 203 2.32 -2.43 24.42
N PRO A 204 3.44 -1.90 23.87
CA PRO A 204 3.38 -0.96 22.76
C PRO A 204 2.67 -1.57 21.53
N VAL A 205 1.97 -0.70 20.77
CA VAL A 205 1.34 -1.11 19.50
C VAL A 205 2.40 -1.74 18.58
N PRO A 206 2.19 -2.96 18.07
CA PRO A 206 3.13 -3.63 17.17
C PRO A 206 3.40 -2.82 15.90
N ALA A 207 4.59 -2.97 15.32
CA ALA A 207 5.01 -2.21 14.15
C ALA A 207 4.04 -2.32 12.97
N TYR A 208 3.54 -3.52 12.68
CA TYR A 208 2.59 -3.77 11.58
C TYR A 208 1.21 -3.12 11.79
N LEU A 209 0.83 -2.75 13.01
CA LEU A 209 -0.39 -1.99 13.30
C LEU A 209 -0.13 -0.48 13.37
N ARG A 210 1.08 -0.04 13.72
CA ARG A 210 1.41 1.39 13.79
C ARG A 210 1.29 2.10 12.46
N THR A 211 1.47 1.37 11.35
CA THR A 211 1.40 1.89 9.99
C THR A 211 -0.01 1.86 9.42
N ALA A 212 -0.86 0.97 9.92
CA ALA A 212 -2.22 0.81 9.43
C ALA A 212 -3.04 2.09 9.66
N GLY A 213 -3.57 2.66 8.58
CA GLY A 213 -4.47 3.81 8.60
C GLY A 213 -3.90 5.14 9.09
N SER A 214 -2.65 5.17 9.54
CA SER A 214 -2.03 6.44 9.95
C SER A 214 -1.59 7.24 8.72
N PRO A 215 -2.04 8.50 8.55
CA PRO A 215 -1.59 9.36 7.46
C PRO A 215 -0.07 9.62 7.48
N TRP A 216 0.59 9.42 8.63
CA TRP A 216 2.05 9.52 8.75
C TRP A 216 2.79 8.47 7.94
N PHE A 217 2.21 7.27 7.77
CA PHE A 217 2.81 6.12 7.10
C PHE A 217 2.19 5.81 5.74
N THR A 218 1.12 6.52 5.35
CA THR A 218 0.45 6.31 4.08
C THR A 218 0.84 7.40 3.09
N PRO A 219 1.56 7.11 2.00
CA PRO A 219 1.89 8.12 1.01
C PRO A 219 0.60 8.57 0.30
N ALA A 220 0.38 9.88 0.25
CA ALA A 220 -0.67 10.49 -0.56
C ALA A 220 -0.02 11.20 -1.76
N PRO A 221 -0.66 11.21 -2.94
CA PRO A 221 -0.17 11.99 -4.07
C PRO A 221 -0.25 13.49 -3.73
N MET A 222 0.76 14.25 -4.16
CA MET A 222 0.83 15.70 -4.00
C MET A 222 1.22 16.33 -5.33
N ARG A 223 0.63 17.46 -5.67
CA ARG A 223 0.86 18.14 -6.94
C ARG A 223 1.24 19.60 -6.71
N GLY A 224 2.34 20.01 -7.32
CA GLY A 224 2.76 21.39 -7.51
C GLY A 224 2.67 21.80 -8.98
N ASP A 225 3.23 22.98 -9.29
CA ASP A 225 3.28 23.51 -10.66
C ASP A 225 4.40 22.87 -11.48
N ARG A 226 5.49 22.46 -10.85
CA ARG A 226 6.72 21.91 -11.46
C ARG A 226 6.86 20.41 -11.23
N VAL A 227 6.37 19.89 -10.10
CA VAL A 227 6.56 18.50 -9.68
C VAL A 227 5.30 17.89 -9.12
N MET A 228 5.08 16.62 -9.46
CA MET A 228 4.12 15.73 -8.81
C MET A 228 4.89 14.71 -7.96
N LEU A 229 4.40 14.44 -6.75
CA LEU A 229 4.88 13.37 -5.89
C LEU A 229 3.83 12.26 -5.89
N GLU A 230 4.16 11.13 -6.49
CA GLU A 230 3.31 9.94 -6.55
C GLU A 230 3.82 8.88 -5.58
N PRO A 231 2.95 8.12 -4.88
CA PRO A 231 3.39 6.98 -4.09
C PRO A 231 4.30 6.06 -4.90
N LEU A 232 5.45 5.69 -4.33
CA LEU A 232 6.40 4.81 -4.99
C LEU A 232 5.80 3.39 -5.12
N ASP A 233 5.96 2.77 -6.29
CA ASP A 233 5.67 1.36 -6.53
C ASP A 233 6.65 0.74 -7.53
N MET A 234 6.51 -0.59 -7.77
CA MET A 234 7.42 -1.33 -8.66
C MET A 234 7.31 -0.93 -10.14
N SER A 235 6.23 -0.31 -10.60
CA SER A 235 6.07 0.14 -11.98
C SER A 235 7.02 1.30 -12.33
N HIS A 236 7.52 2.01 -11.32
CA HIS A 236 8.45 3.13 -11.50
C HIS A 236 9.91 2.74 -11.77
N VAL A 237 10.24 1.44 -11.71
CA VAL A 237 11.64 0.95 -11.78
C VAL A 237 12.33 1.38 -13.07
N ASP A 238 11.67 1.20 -14.22
CA ASP A 238 12.29 1.48 -15.53
C ASP A 238 12.55 2.97 -15.71
N ASP A 239 11.58 3.79 -15.35
CA ASP A 239 11.68 5.25 -15.45
C ASP A 239 12.74 5.80 -14.48
N LEU A 240 12.79 5.30 -13.22
CA LEU A 240 13.82 5.69 -12.25
C LEU A 240 15.21 5.30 -12.71
N PHE A 241 15.38 4.10 -13.26
CA PHE A 241 16.66 3.65 -13.78
C PHE A 241 17.11 4.53 -14.96
N ALA A 242 16.21 4.87 -15.89
CA ALA A 242 16.49 5.74 -17.02
C ALA A 242 16.87 7.16 -16.58
N ALA A 243 16.12 7.74 -15.62
CA ALA A 243 16.31 9.12 -15.15
C ALA A 243 17.59 9.33 -14.35
N THR A 244 18.16 8.27 -13.73
CA THR A 244 19.26 8.40 -12.76
C THR A 244 20.55 7.72 -13.20
N ARG A 245 20.79 7.64 -14.51
CA ARG A 245 22.00 7.04 -15.10
C ARG A 245 23.28 7.83 -14.83
N ASP A 246 23.17 9.13 -14.56
CA ASP A 246 24.33 9.96 -14.27
C ASP A 246 24.97 9.58 -12.93
N PRO A 247 26.27 9.20 -12.91
CA PRO A 247 26.95 8.79 -11.67
C PRO A 247 26.98 9.87 -10.59
N GLU A 248 26.96 11.16 -10.97
CA GLU A 248 26.94 12.25 -10.00
C GLU A 248 25.71 12.24 -9.07
N VAL A 249 24.59 11.63 -9.52
CA VAL A 249 23.39 11.48 -8.72
C VAL A 249 23.67 10.64 -7.48
N TRP A 250 24.55 9.64 -7.57
CA TRP A 250 24.80 8.62 -6.56
C TRP A 250 25.98 8.94 -5.62
N THR A 251 26.79 9.96 -5.94
CA THR A 251 28.07 10.27 -5.25
C THR A 251 27.95 10.40 -3.72
N HIS A 252 26.81 10.87 -3.22
CA HIS A 252 26.61 11.10 -1.77
C HIS A 252 25.46 10.29 -1.18
N LEU A 253 24.91 9.34 -1.94
CA LEU A 253 23.87 8.46 -1.45
C LEU A 253 24.46 7.29 -0.65
N LEU A 254 23.61 6.65 0.16
CA LEU A 254 24.01 5.46 0.93
C LEU A 254 23.91 4.17 0.10
N HIS A 255 23.33 4.24 -1.09
CA HIS A 255 23.29 3.16 -2.07
C HIS A 255 24.32 3.46 -3.17
N ALA A 256 25.01 2.45 -3.64
CA ALA A 256 25.78 2.53 -4.86
C ALA A 256 24.87 2.74 -6.07
N GLN A 257 25.40 3.29 -7.16
CA GLN A 257 24.68 3.39 -8.42
C GLN A 257 24.24 1.98 -8.86
N PRO A 258 22.96 1.75 -9.20
CA PRO A 258 22.54 0.46 -9.74
C PRO A 258 23.17 0.25 -11.12
N ALA A 259 23.78 -0.93 -11.32
CA ALA A 259 24.45 -1.26 -12.57
C ALA A 259 23.44 -1.52 -13.70
N ASP A 260 22.25 -2.00 -13.34
CA ASP A 260 21.21 -2.40 -14.25
C ASP A 260 19.80 -2.18 -13.66
N ARG A 261 18.77 -2.56 -14.44
CA ARG A 261 17.37 -2.53 -14.03
C ARG A 261 17.11 -3.36 -12.77
N ALA A 262 17.76 -4.50 -12.62
CA ALA A 262 17.57 -5.38 -11.47
C ALA A 262 18.10 -4.73 -10.18
N GLY A 263 19.22 -4.02 -10.25
CA GLY A 263 19.74 -3.22 -9.15
C GLY A 263 18.79 -2.09 -8.75
N MET A 264 18.16 -1.40 -9.70
CA MET A 264 17.13 -0.39 -9.40
C MET A 264 15.88 -1.03 -8.78
N ALA A 265 15.45 -2.19 -9.29
CA ALA A 265 14.32 -2.92 -8.73
C ALA A 265 14.56 -3.32 -7.26
N ALA A 266 15.80 -3.69 -6.90
CA ALA A 266 16.18 -3.97 -5.53
C ALA A 266 16.08 -2.74 -4.62
N ILE A 267 16.50 -1.56 -5.10
CA ILE A 267 16.38 -0.29 -4.35
C ILE A 267 14.91 0.07 -4.10
N VAL A 268 14.06 -0.07 -5.13
CA VAL A 268 12.61 0.20 -5.00
C VAL A 268 11.95 -0.82 -4.06
N ALA A 269 12.26 -2.11 -4.22
CA ALA A 269 11.72 -3.17 -3.36
C ALA A 269 12.11 -2.98 -1.89
N GLU A 270 13.37 -2.58 -1.61
CA GLU A 270 13.82 -2.25 -0.26
C GLU A 270 13.07 -1.04 0.32
N ALA A 271 12.83 0.00 -0.49
CA ALA A 271 12.04 1.16 -0.06
C ALA A 271 10.59 0.77 0.29
N LEU A 272 9.95 -0.09 -0.51
CA LEU A 272 8.59 -0.59 -0.26
C LEU A 272 8.55 -1.52 0.96
N ALA A 273 9.54 -2.39 1.14
CA ALA A 273 9.66 -3.22 2.34
C ALA A 273 9.83 -2.37 3.61
N ALA A 274 10.65 -1.32 3.55
CA ALA A 274 10.80 -0.36 4.65
C ALA A 274 9.48 0.41 4.93
N GLN A 275 8.69 0.70 3.90
CA GLN A 275 7.35 1.30 4.06
C GLN A 275 6.39 0.35 4.78
N HIS A 276 6.37 -0.93 4.42
CA HIS A 276 5.57 -1.95 5.12
C HIS A 276 5.96 -2.09 6.60
N ARG A 277 7.24 -1.87 6.94
CA ARG A 277 7.71 -1.86 8.34
C ARG A 277 7.48 -0.54 9.07
N GLY A 278 6.94 0.49 8.39
CA GLY A 278 6.73 1.82 8.96
C GLY A 278 8.03 2.64 9.17
N GLU A 279 9.08 2.29 8.48
CA GLU A 279 10.40 2.94 8.59
C GLU A 279 10.59 4.05 7.55
N ARG A 280 9.81 4.00 6.46
CA ARG A 280 9.90 4.93 5.33
C ARG A 280 8.53 5.16 4.71
N VAL A 281 8.33 6.35 4.10
CA VAL A 281 7.19 6.65 3.24
C VAL A 281 7.75 7.31 1.98
N ALA A 282 7.65 6.64 0.83
CA ALA A 282 8.39 7.00 -0.37
C ALA A 282 7.49 7.49 -1.51
N TRP A 283 8.01 8.47 -2.25
CA TRP A 283 7.40 9.02 -3.46
C TRP A 283 8.38 9.02 -4.62
N VAL A 284 7.87 8.77 -5.82
CA VAL A 284 8.51 9.15 -7.05
C VAL A 284 8.22 10.62 -7.36
N GLN A 285 9.18 11.33 -7.91
CA GLN A 285 9.04 12.71 -8.35
C GLN A 285 8.88 12.73 -9.87
N ARG A 286 7.76 13.29 -10.36
CA ARG A 286 7.50 13.46 -11.79
C ARG A 286 7.42 14.93 -12.16
N SER A 287 7.84 15.26 -13.36
CA SER A 287 7.59 16.58 -13.97
C SER A 287 6.09 16.82 -14.08
N ALA A 288 5.59 17.92 -13.55
CA ALA A 288 4.19 18.30 -13.69
C ALA A 288 3.81 18.65 -15.13
N ALA A 289 4.80 19.07 -15.94
CA ALA A 289 4.60 19.47 -17.33
C ALA A 289 4.65 18.28 -18.30
N THR A 290 5.61 17.35 -18.13
CA THR A 290 5.84 16.25 -19.08
C THR A 290 5.41 14.88 -18.55
N GLY A 291 5.20 14.72 -17.26
CA GLY A 291 4.95 13.42 -16.62
C GLY A 291 6.19 12.53 -16.48
N GLU A 292 7.35 12.96 -16.95
CA GLU A 292 8.59 12.19 -16.85
C GLU A 292 9.05 12.03 -15.40
N VAL A 293 9.61 10.87 -15.07
CA VAL A 293 10.21 10.63 -13.76
C VAL A 293 11.50 11.40 -13.62
N LEU A 294 11.61 12.16 -12.55
CA LEU A 294 12.78 12.99 -12.23
C LEU A 294 13.61 12.41 -11.09
N GLY A 295 13.05 11.50 -10.28
CA GLY A 295 13.75 10.91 -9.14
C GLY A 295 12.83 10.43 -8.04
N SER A 296 13.35 10.35 -6.82
CA SER A 296 12.60 9.87 -5.64
C SER A 296 12.92 10.74 -4.41
N THR A 297 12.01 10.68 -3.43
CA THR A 297 12.18 11.29 -2.11
C THR A 297 11.35 10.53 -1.09
N ALA A 298 11.66 10.64 0.21
CA ALA A 298 10.93 9.92 1.24
C ALA A 298 10.90 10.66 2.57
N TYR A 299 9.88 10.34 3.39
CA TYR A 299 9.98 10.44 4.85
C TYR A 299 10.64 9.19 5.41
N TYR A 300 11.38 9.35 6.48
CA TYR A 300 11.93 8.26 7.29
C TYR A 300 12.05 8.72 8.75
N ASP A 301 12.43 7.85 9.65
CA ASP A 301 12.40 8.10 11.10
C ASP A 301 11.05 8.71 11.53
N VAL A 302 9.95 8.13 10.98
CA VAL A 302 8.59 8.63 11.19
C VAL A 302 8.15 8.30 12.62
N ASN A 303 7.89 9.31 13.40
CA ASN A 303 7.51 9.17 14.82
C ASN A 303 6.32 10.07 15.16
N PRO A 304 5.07 9.60 14.94
CA PRO A 304 3.87 10.37 15.26
C PRO A 304 3.74 10.71 16.75
N GLY A 305 4.24 9.82 17.63
CA GLY A 305 4.15 10.02 19.09
C GLY A 305 4.97 11.22 19.60
N HIS A 306 5.98 11.64 18.86
CA HIS A 306 6.78 12.84 19.15
C HIS A 306 6.62 13.93 18.09
N GLY A 307 5.65 13.78 17.16
CA GLY A 307 5.43 14.73 16.09
C GLY A 307 6.65 14.91 15.16
N GLY A 308 7.49 13.86 15.00
CA GLY A 308 8.76 13.95 14.28
C GLY A 308 8.80 13.18 12.99
N VAL A 309 9.47 13.74 11.97
CA VAL A 309 9.75 13.05 10.71
C VAL A 309 11.05 13.55 10.09
N ALA A 310 11.80 12.69 9.43
CA ALA A 310 12.94 13.11 8.64
C ALA A 310 12.61 13.05 7.12
N ILE A 311 13.15 14.00 6.35
CA ILE A 311 13.07 14.01 4.88
C ILE A 311 14.43 13.59 4.31
N GLY A 312 14.44 12.56 3.47
CA GLY A 312 15.66 12.07 2.85
C GLY A 312 15.43 11.13 1.69
N TYR A 313 16.41 10.25 1.44
CA TYR A 313 16.40 9.35 0.29
C TYR A 313 16.08 10.08 -1.02
N THR A 314 16.48 11.38 -1.08
CA THR A 314 16.20 12.23 -2.22
C THR A 314 17.32 12.13 -3.23
N PHE A 315 16.98 11.73 -4.43
CA PHE A 315 17.82 11.83 -5.60
C PHE A 315 17.01 12.33 -6.80
N LEU A 316 17.65 13.09 -7.66
CA LEU A 316 17.05 13.70 -8.84
C LEU A 316 17.96 13.53 -10.04
N ALA A 317 17.35 13.29 -11.20
CA ALA A 317 18.01 13.34 -12.49
C ALA A 317 18.80 14.64 -12.65
N ARG A 318 19.99 14.55 -13.26
CA ARG A 318 20.90 15.68 -13.43
C ARG A 318 20.26 16.92 -14.08
N PRO A 319 19.44 16.80 -15.13
CA PRO A 319 18.75 17.95 -15.74
C PRO A 319 17.77 18.67 -14.81
N ALA A 320 17.26 18.02 -13.78
CA ALA A 320 16.33 18.62 -12.82
C ALA A 320 17.03 19.45 -11.71
N TRP A 321 18.37 19.44 -11.67
CA TRP A 321 19.12 20.23 -10.68
C TRP A 321 19.07 21.71 -10.99
N GLY A 322 18.77 22.52 -9.98
CA GLY A 322 18.70 23.98 -10.12
C GLY A 322 17.40 24.53 -10.71
N THR A 323 16.48 23.67 -11.14
CA THR A 323 15.24 24.06 -11.85
C THR A 323 14.08 24.48 -10.94
N GLY A 324 14.23 24.42 -9.62
CA GLY A 324 13.14 24.65 -8.67
C GLY A 324 12.37 23.39 -8.28
N VAL A 325 12.47 22.29 -9.02
CA VAL A 325 11.79 21.01 -8.75
C VAL A 325 12.02 20.54 -7.31
N ASN A 326 13.28 20.49 -6.83
CA ASN A 326 13.57 20.06 -5.47
C ASN A 326 13.00 21.01 -4.41
N VAL A 327 12.96 22.31 -4.69
CA VAL A 327 12.40 23.30 -3.76
C VAL A 327 10.90 23.08 -3.62
N GLU A 328 10.20 22.90 -4.72
CA GLU A 328 8.76 22.64 -4.70
C GLU A 328 8.42 21.27 -4.09
N ALA A 329 9.17 20.22 -4.40
CA ALA A 329 9.00 18.91 -3.75
C ALA A 329 9.16 19.01 -2.23
N LYS A 330 10.14 19.80 -1.76
CA LYS A 330 10.30 20.02 -0.30
C LYS A 330 9.19 20.90 0.27
N LEU A 331 8.69 21.89 -0.45
CA LEU A 331 7.51 22.67 -0.02
C LEU A 331 6.28 21.75 0.15
N LEU A 332 6.00 20.85 -0.80
CA LEU A 332 4.90 19.90 -0.70
C LEU A 332 5.04 18.97 0.51
N LEU A 333 6.23 18.39 0.70
CA LEU A 333 6.52 17.53 1.84
C LEU A 333 6.40 18.27 3.17
N LEU A 334 6.93 19.48 3.27
CA LEU A 334 6.86 20.30 4.49
C LEU A 334 5.42 20.74 4.80
N THR A 335 4.67 21.17 3.78
CA THR A 335 3.23 21.46 3.92
C THR A 335 2.49 20.25 4.48
N ARG A 336 2.72 19.06 3.89
CA ARG A 336 2.13 17.83 4.42
C ARG A 336 2.56 17.55 5.85
N ALA A 337 3.85 17.67 6.18
CA ALA A 337 4.35 17.39 7.52
C ALA A 337 3.71 18.32 8.56
N PHE A 338 3.80 19.62 8.37
CA PHE A 338 3.36 20.60 9.38
C PHE A 338 1.84 20.84 9.37
N GLU A 339 1.20 20.91 8.19
CA GLU A 339 -0.20 21.32 8.09
C GLU A 339 -1.16 20.13 8.06
N THR A 340 -0.76 18.98 7.49
CA THR A 340 -1.62 17.80 7.40
C THR A 340 -1.37 16.81 8.51
N LEU A 341 -0.09 16.48 8.78
CA LEU A 341 0.28 15.49 9.79
C LEU A 341 0.41 16.09 11.20
N GLY A 342 0.50 17.39 11.31
CA GLY A 342 0.68 18.05 12.59
C GLY A 342 2.08 17.85 13.18
N ALA A 343 3.12 17.73 12.33
CA ALA A 343 4.49 17.56 12.81
C ALA A 343 4.94 18.74 13.66
N GLU A 344 5.70 18.45 14.72
CA GLU A 344 6.39 19.45 15.54
C GLU A 344 7.80 19.71 15.01
N ARG A 345 8.36 18.70 14.29
CA ARG A 345 9.75 18.74 13.86
C ARG A 345 9.98 17.96 12.58
N VAL A 346 10.70 18.57 11.63
CA VAL A 346 11.22 17.91 10.42
C VAL A 346 12.74 17.96 10.43
N VAL A 347 13.39 16.83 10.15
CA VAL A 347 14.86 16.66 10.22
C VAL A 347 15.42 16.32 8.84
N TRP A 348 16.66 16.69 8.57
CA TRP A 348 17.47 16.26 7.43
C TRP A 348 18.83 15.78 7.88
N HIS A 349 19.30 14.71 7.28
CA HIS A 349 20.66 14.20 7.45
C HIS A 349 21.37 14.20 6.10
N THR A 350 22.52 14.85 6.02
CA THR A 350 23.32 14.86 4.80
C THR A 350 24.80 14.64 5.10
N ASP A 351 25.54 14.06 4.11
CA ASP A 351 26.99 13.92 4.23
C ASP A 351 27.66 15.29 4.40
N VAL A 352 28.60 15.40 5.33
CA VAL A 352 29.37 16.63 5.53
C VAL A 352 30.05 17.12 4.26
N ARG A 353 30.42 16.21 3.35
CA ARG A 353 31.05 16.49 2.05
C ARG A 353 30.04 16.96 1.00
N ASN A 354 28.72 16.74 1.18
CA ASN A 354 27.68 17.12 0.22
C ASN A 354 27.30 18.60 0.39
N LEU A 355 28.18 19.49 -0.04
CA LEU A 355 27.96 20.94 0.06
C LEU A 355 26.70 21.40 -0.68
N ARG A 356 26.34 20.75 -1.79
CA ARG A 356 25.13 21.06 -2.56
C ARG A 356 23.88 20.80 -1.71
N SER A 357 23.77 19.60 -1.11
CA SER A 357 22.64 19.26 -0.25
C SER A 357 22.57 20.16 0.97
N ARG A 358 23.68 20.43 1.62
CA ARG A 358 23.74 21.33 2.78
C ARG A 358 23.19 22.72 2.46
N ARG A 359 23.68 23.34 1.38
CA ARG A 359 23.17 24.64 0.91
C ARG A 359 21.69 24.59 0.51
N ALA A 360 21.24 23.48 -0.08
CA ALA A 360 19.84 23.31 -0.42
C ALA A 360 18.95 23.26 0.81
N ILE A 361 19.34 22.53 1.85
CA ILE A 361 18.60 22.41 3.13
C ILE A 361 18.60 23.76 3.87
N GLU A 362 19.72 24.43 3.97
CA GLU A 362 19.82 25.77 4.56
C GLU A 362 18.90 26.79 3.87
N ARG A 363 18.78 26.70 2.55
CA ARG A 363 17.86 27.56 1.76
C ARG A 363 16.38 27.23 1.94
N LEU A 364 16.02 26.11 2.56
CA LEU A 364 14.65 25.81 2.97
C LEU A 364 14.28 26.54 4.28
N GLY A 365 15.25 27.12 4.97
CA GLY A 365 15.08 27.73 6.28
C GLY A 365 15.39 26.79 7.45
N ALA A 366 15.97 25.60 7.19
CA ALA A 366 16.34 24.68 8.24
C ALA A 366 17.61 25.12 9.00
N THR A 367 17.61 24.95 10.32
CA THR A 367 18.73 25.25 11.20
C THR A 367 19.69 24.07 11.31
N ARG A 368 21.00 24.32 11.24
CA ARG A 368 22.01 23.29 11.52
C ARG A 368 22.11 23.07 13.01
N GLU A 369 21.99 21.80 13.46
CA GLU A 369 21.99 21.47 14.89
C GLU A 369 23.19 20.63 15.31
N ALA A 370 23.66 19.69 14.46
CA ALA A 370 24.71 18.77 14.87
C ALA A 370 25.63 18.32 13.71
N LEU A 371 26.83 17.87 14.12
CA LEU A 371 27.71 17.03 13.31
C LEU A 371 27.84 15.67 14.00
N LEU A 372 27.25 14.66 13.38
CA LEU A 372 27.27 13.28 13.85
C LEU A 372 28.49 12.57 13.23
N ARG A 373 29.54 12.34 14.03
CA ARG A 373 30.76 11.70 13.55
C ARG A 373 30.57 10.20 13.40
N HIS A 374 31.13 9.61 12.35
CA HIS A 374 31.06 8.18 12.04
C HIS A 374 29.63 7.61 12.09
N HIS A 375 28.65 8.39 11.61
CA HIS A 375 27.23 8.11 11.77
C HIS A 375 26.74 6.98 10.85
N ARG A 376 27.33 6.85 9.66
CA ARG A 376 26.94 5.84 8.66
C ARG A 376 28.19 5.34 7.93
N LEU A 377 28.07 4.20 7.27
CA LEU A 377 29.07 3.74 6.30
C LEU A 377 28.66 4.18 4.90
N ARG A 378 29.61 4.63 4.09
CA ARG A 378 29.43 4.84 2.65
C ARG A 378 29.53 3.52 1.89
N PRO A 379 29.07 3.46 0.64
CA PRO A 379 29.22 2.27 -0.20
C PRO A 379 30.67 1.79 -0.38
N ASP A 380 31.65 2.69 -0.27
CA ASP A 380 33.09 2.37 -0.31
C ASP A 380 33.67 1.87 1.01
N GLY A 381 32.83 1.68 2.05
CA GLY A 381 33.23 1.24 3.37
C GLY A 381 33.83 2.34 4.26
N SER A 382 33.97 3.57 3.78
CA SER A 382 34.47 4.67 4.61
C SER A 382 33.38 5.21 5.56
N TRP A 383 33.81 5.71 6.72
CA TRP A 383 32.88 6.35 7.67
C TRP A 383 32.41 7.71 7.15
N ARG A 384 31.11 7.92 7.23
CA ARG A 384 30.45 9.17 6.89
C ARG A 384 30.16 9.97 8.16
N ASP A 385 30.68 11.20 8.19
CA ASP A 385 30.18 12.22 9.11
C ASP A 385 28.92 12.87 8.50
N THR A 386 27.91 13.02 9.31
CA THR A 386 26.60 13.52 8.88
C THR A 386 26.28 14.86 9.56
N VAL A 387 25.89 15.85 8.76
CA VAL A 387 25.34 17.10 9.29
C VAL A 387 23.84 16.91 9.45
N GLN A 388 23.32 17.21 10.64
CA GLN A 388 21.91 17.24 10.95
C GLN A 388 21.39 18.67 10.91
N TYR A 389 20.26 18.83 10.24
CA TYR A 389 19.46 20.06 10.19
C TYR A 389 18.06 19.75 10.68
N ALA A 390 17.37 20.78 11.21
CA ALA A 390 15.97 20.67 11.56
C ALA A 390 15.20 21.96 11.26
N MET A 391 13.91 21.81 11.12
CA MET A 391 12.90 22.87 11.14
C MET A 391 11.83 22.47 12.14
N ILE A 392 11.48 23.37 13.04
CA ILE A 392 10.39 23.16 13.99
C ILE A 392 9.12 23.87 13.50
N ARG A 393 7.98 23.56 14.13
CA ARG A 393 6.68 24.10 13.75
C ARG A 393 6.66 25.63 13.70
N GLU A 394 7.33 26.27 14.65
CA GLU A 394 7.41 27.73 14.78
C GLU A 394 8.13 28.39 13.59
N ASP A 395 9.09 27.70 12.97
CA ASP A 395 9.84 28.18 11.80
C ASP A 395 9.00 28.11 10.51
N TRP A 396 8.01 27.21 10.45
CA TRP A 396 7.28 26.86 9.23
C TRP A 396 6.57 28.04 8.54
N PRO A 397 5.83 28.93 9.23
CA PRO A 397 5.12 30.03 8.58
C PRO A 397 6.07 30.93 7.77
N ALA A 398 7.21 31.29 8.34
CA ALA A 398 8.21 32.12 7.68
C ALA A 398 8.90 31.39 6.53
N ALA A 399 9.28 30.12 6.73
CA ALA A 399 9.89 29.28 5.71
C ALA A 399 8.94 29.03 4.55
N SER A 400 7.67 28.73 4.80
CA SER A 400 6.63 28.52 3.77
C SER A 400 6.46 29.76 2.88
N ALA A 401 6.34 30.95 3.49
CA ALA A 401 6.20 32.21 2.77
C ALA A 401 7.43 32.48 1.86
N ALA A 402 8.64 32.28 2.40
CA ALA A 402 9.89 32.46 1.63
C ALA A 402 10.01 31.47 0.47
N LEU A 403 9.64 30.19 0.66
CA LEU A 403 9.69 29.18 -0.39
C LEU A 403 8.67 29.45 -1.50
N ARG A 404 7.45 29.84 -1.17
CA ARG A 404 6.42 30.24 -2.15
C ARG A 404 6.84 31.47 -2.96
N ALA A 405 7.38 32.51 -2.27
CA ALA A 405 7.90 33.70 -2.95
C ALA A 405 9.06 33.38 -3.91
N ARG A 406 9.91 32.42 -3.57
CA ARG A 406 11.02 31.98 -4.41
C ARG A 406 10.54 31.21 -5.65
N LEU A 407 9.51 30.39 -5.53
CA LEU A 407 8.92 29.63 -6.64
C LEU A 407 8.12 30.53 -7.60
N GLY A 408 7.49 31.60 -7.10
CA GLY A 408 6.74 32.57 -7.92
C GLY A 408 7.63 33.56 -8.69
N LYS A 409 8.94 33.61 -8.41
CA LYS A 409 9.90 34.48 -9.10
C LYS A 409 10.66 33.81 -10.24
N GLY A 410 10.42 32.57 -10.51
CA GLY A 410 11.02 31.74 -11.58
C GLY A 410 9.91 31.04 -12.34
#